data_aaf3fca6b5849b52493a1e4e606573aa
#
_entry.id   aaf3fca6b5849b52493a1e4e606573aa
#
_cell.length_a   1.000
_cell.length_b   1.000
_cell.length_c   1.000
_cell.angle_alpha   90.00
_cell.angle_beta   90.00
_cell.angle_gamma   90.00
#
_symmetry.space_group_name_H-M   'P 1'
#
loop_
_entity.id
_entity.type
_entity.pdbx_description
1 polymer ?
#
loop_
_entity_poly.entity_id
_entity_poly.type
_entity_poly.pdbx_seq_one_letter_code
_entity_poly.pdbx_strand_id
1 'polypeptide(L)'
;LVDVEYKFDNSKIIFYFTADGRVDFRELVKDLAAIYKTRIELRQIGVRDEVRKIGGNGVCGRELCCCSFLNNFDMVSIKMAKEQSASLNPSKISGNCGRLMCCLKYEEEVYAEKAKRLPKIGAIVKSEEGTGEVVSVETLKEVIRVKYQDGDDTFYKKHNVKDLIVIKDAQEDDSIVAENEEDLACLLYTSPSPRDTERS
;
A
#
# COMPACT_ATOMS: atom_id res chain seq x y z
N LEU A 1 23.51 -9.03 -5.78
CA LEU A 1 23.91 -9.17 -4.39
C LEU A 1 23.38 -7.98 -3.60
N VAL A 2 22.74 -8.27 -2.46
CA VAL A 2 22.10 -7.24 -1.63
C VAL A 2 22.92 -7.00 -0.37
N ASP A 3 23.33 -8.10 0.30
CA ASP A 3 24.03 -8.02 1.57
C ASP A 3 24.88 -9.28 1.81
N VAL A 4 25.90 -9.17 2.66
CA VAL A 4 26.77 -10.28 3.05
C VAL A 4 26.92 -10.29 4.57
N GLU A 5 26.62 -11.42 5.19
CA GLU A 5 26.63 -11.57 6.63
C GLU A 5 27.58 -12.68 7.06
N TYR A 6 28.51 -12.34 7.92
CA TYR A 6 29.42 -13.30 8.54
C TYR A 6 28.80 -13.77 9.86
N LYS A 7 28.66 -15.07 10.07
CA LYS A 7 28.22 -15.55 11.38
C LYS A 7 29.27 -15.25 12.44
N PHE A 8 28.82 -14.89 13.63
CA PHE A 8 29.68 -14.54 14.75
C PHE A 8 30.69 -15.66 15.11
N ASP A 9 30.30 -16.92 14.94
CA ASP A 9 31.17 -18.10 15.15
C ASP A 9 32.13 -18.40 13.99
N ASN A 10 32.18 -17.55 12.99
CA ASN A 10 32.93 -17.70 11.75
C ASN A 10 32.69 -19.02 10.98
N SER A 11 31.58 -19.72 11.28
CA SER A 11 31.30 -21.05 10.71
C SER A 11 30.83 -20.95 9.24
N LYS A 12 30.21 -19.83 8.86
CA LYS A 12 29.72 -19.60 7.50
C LYS A 12 29.54 -18.14 7.14
N ILE A 13 29.57 -17.86 5.83
CA ILE A 13 29.24 -16.59 5.21
C ILE A 13 27.93 -16.77 4.46
N ILE A 14 26.97 -15.87 4.69
CA ILE A 14 25.66 -15.86 4.01
C ILE A 14 25.65 -14.70 3.04
N PHE A 15 25.43 -14.97 1.76
CA PHE A 15 25.25 -13.98 0.72
C PHE A 15 23.76 -13.87 0.39
N TYR A 16 23.17 -12.69 0.57
CA TYR A 16 21.80 -12.42 0.23
C TYR A 16 21.71 -11.82 -1.17
N PHE A 17 20.86 -12.38 -2.00
CA PHE A 17 20.70 -11.90 -3.38
C PHE A 17 19.23 -11.91 -3.80
N THR A 18 18.91 -11.10 -4.81
CA THR A 18 17.64 -11.10 -5.54
C THR A 18 17.89 -11.55 -6.98
N ALA A 19 16.96 -12.30 -7.54
CA ALA A 19 16.97 -12.69 -8.95
C ALA A 19 15.54 -13.01 -9.41
N ASP A 20 15.22 -12.67 -10.65
CA ASP A 20 13.90 -12.92 -11.25
C ASP A 20 13.68 -14.41 -11.59
N GLY A 21 14.76 -15.18 -11.66
CA GLY A 21 14.73 -16.60 -12.00
C GLY A 21 15.73 -17.44 -11.21
N ARG A 22 15.83 -18.71 -11.62
CA ARG A 22 16.80 -19.64 -11.04
C ARG A 22 18.19 -19.39 -11.64
N VAL A 23 19.16 -19.04 -10.79
CA VAL A 23 20.56 -18.82 -11.17
C VAL A 23 21.42 -19.98 -10.67
N ASP A 24 22.36 -20.45 -11.50
CA ASP A 24 23.33 -21.46 -11.10
C ASP A 24 24.59 -20.81 -10.52
N PHE A 25 24.83 -21.05 -9.26
CA PHE A 25 25.96 -20.49 -8.52
C PHE A 25 27.04 -21.53 -8.16
N ARG A 26 27.02 -22.73 -8.75
CA ARG A 26 27.90 -23.83 -8.33
C ARG A 26 29.38 -23.50 -8.43
N GLU A 27 29.80 -22.84 -9.51
CA GLU A 27 31.18 -22.42 -9.73
C GLU A 27 31.53 -21.27 -8.76
N LEU A 28 30.70 -20.26 -8.69
CA LEU A 28 30.88 -19.12 -7.78
C LEU A 28 31.05 -19.58 -6.31
N VAL A 29 30.24 -20.54 -5.86
CA VAL A 29 30.35 -21.07 -4.48
C VAL A 29 31.70 -21.78 -4.27
N LYS A 30 32.21 -22.53 -5.25
CA LYS A 30 33.51 -23.18 -5.14
C LYS A 30 34.65 -22.16 -5.05
N ASP A 31 34.61 -21.12 -5.86
CA ASP A 31 35.61 -20.06 -5.87
C ASP A 31 35.62 -19.28 -4.57
N LEU A 32 34.44 -18.89 -4.09
CA LEU A 32 34.27 -18.21 -2.80
C LEU A 32 34.75 -19.09 -1.63
N ALA A 33 34.42 -20.38 -1.63
CA ALA A 33 34.88 -21.30 -0.58
C ALA A 33 36.41 -21.51 -0.63
N ALA A 34 37.03 -21.51 -1.80
CA ALA A 34 38.49 -21.59 -1.94
C ALA A 34 39.19 -20.33 -1.38
N ILE A 35 38.61 -19.15 -1.60
CA ILE A 35 39.15 -17.85 -1.11
C ILE A 35 38.99 -17.71 0.40
N TYR A 36 37.74 -17.87 0.87
CA TYR A 36 37.40 -17.58 2.28
C TYR A 36 37.62 -18.76 3.23
N LYS A 37 37.85 -19.96 2.69
CA LYS A 37 38.05 -21.21 3.48
C LYS A 37 36.95 -21.47 4.50
N THR A 38 35.74 -21.02 4.20
CA THR A 38 34.57 -21.05 5.07
C THR A 38 33.37 -21.54 4.27
N ARG A 39 32.38 -22.10 4.94
CA ARG A 39 31.14 -22.55 4.29
C ARG A 39 30.38 -21.34 3.70
N ILE A 40 30.11 -21.40 2.42
CA ILE A 40 29.33 -20.37 1.70
C ILE A 40 27.87 -20.80 1.62
N GLU A 41 26.96 -19.92 2.02
CA GLU A 41 25.51 -20.09 1.86
C GLU A 41 24.97 -18.93 1.02
N LEU A 42 24.30 -19.27 -0.08
CA LEU A 42 23.61 -18.30 -0.93
C LEU A 42 22.12 -18.34 -0.61
N ARG A 43 21.55 -17.20 -0.23
CA ARG A 43 20.13 -17.08 0.12
C ARG A 43 19.45 -16.07 -0.79
N GLN A 44 18.51 -16.58 -1.58
CA GLN A 44 17.62 -15.70 -2.34
C GLN A 44 16.60 -15.08 -1.39
N ILE A 45 16.45 -13.76 -1.45
CA ILE A 45 15.49 -12.99 -0.67
C ILE A 45 14.44 -12.34 -1.58
N GLY A 46 13.27 -12.02 -1.03
CA GLY A 46 12.23 -11.32 -1.75
C GLY A 46 12.52 -9.82 -1.87
N VAL A 47 11.86 -9.14 -2.81
CA VAL A 47 12.04 -7.69 -3.06
C VAL A 47 11.74 -6.82 -1.84
N ARG A 48 10.84 -7.24 -0.94
CA ARG A 48 10.58 -6.52 0.30
C ARG A 48 11.71 -6.70 1.31
N ASP A 49 12.26 -7.91 1.42
CA ASP A 49 13.41 -8.18 2.31
C ASP A 49 14.66 -7.44 1.83
N GLU A 50 14.83 -7.30 0.50
CA GLU A 50 15.87 -6.47 -0.08
C GLU A 50 15.75 -5.02 0.38
N VAL A 51 14.57 -4.42 0.18
CA VAL A 51 14.29 -3.04 0.60
C VAL A 51 14.44 -2.88 2.12
N ARG A 52 14.05 -3.90 2.90
CA ARG A 52 14.23 -3.91 4.36
C ARG A 52 15.70 -3.87 4.78
N LYS A 53 16.57 -4.57 4.05
CA LYS A 53 18.02 -4.56 4.32
C LYS A 53 18.70 -3.26 3.89
N ILE A 54 18.27 -2.69 2.77
CA ILE A 54 18.80 -1.41 2.27
C ILE A 54 18.31 -0.23 3.12
N GLY A 55 17.07 -0.33 3.62
CA GLY A 55 16.43 0.76 4.36
C GLY A 55 15.89 1.87 3.47
N GLY A 56 15.46 2.97 4.08
CA GLY A 56 15.00 4.16 3.39
C GLY A 56 13.70 4.73 3.94
N ASN A 57 13.17 5.74 3.24
CA ASN A 57 11.93 6.42 3.61
C ASN A 57 10.82 6.13 2.61
N GLY A 58 9.61 6.02 3.11
CA GLY A 58 8.40 5.91 2.29
C GLY A 58 8.00 7.26 1.67
N VAL A 59 6.99 7.23 0.80
CA VAL A 59 6.37 8.44 0.22
C VAL A 59 5.79 9.39 1.27
N CYS A 60 5.51 8.88 2.47
CA CYS A 60 5.06 9.67 3.63
C CYS A 60 6.19 10.39 4.37
N GLY A 61 7.46 10.25 3.94
CA GLY A 61 8.64 10.84 4.57
C GLY A 61 9.12 10.15 5.86
N ARG A 62 8.43 9.09 6.31
CA ARG A 62 8.84 8.28 7.46
C ARG A 62 9.68 7.10 7.01
N GLU A 63 10.46 6.52 7.93
CA GLU A 63 11.12 5.26 7.71
C GLU A 63 10.12 4.19 7.23
N LEU A 64 10.59 3.29 6.37
CA LEU A 64 9.76 2.22 5.82
C LEU A 64 9.13 1.38 6.93
N CYS A 65 7.82 1.13 6.84
CA CYS A 65 7.09 0.33 7.83
C CYS A 65 7.71 -1.05 8.05
N CYS A 66 8.22 -1.68 6.98
CA CYS A 66 8.89 -2.97 7.05
C CYS A 66 10.26 -2.93 7.76
N CYS A 67 10.90 -1.76 7.83
CA CYS A 67 12.16 -1.58 8.56
C CYS A 67 11.92 -1.30 10.04
N SER A 68 10.86 -0.54 10.36
CA SER A 68 10.60 -0.04 11.70
C SER A 68 9.78 -1.01 12.56
N PHE A 69 8.51 -1.24 12.25
CA PHE A 69 7.60 -1.95 13.16
C PHE A 69 6.82 -3.11 12.52
N LEU A 70 6.61 -3.09 11.19
CA LEU A 70 5.76 -4.06 10.54
C LEU A 70 6.55 -5.31 10.15
N ASN A 71 6.27 -6.42 10.82
CA ASN A 71 6.94 -7.70 10.57
C ASN A 71 6.04 -8.71 9.83
N ASN A 72 4.72 -8.64 10.04
CA ASN A 72 3.75 -9.49 9.38
C ASN A 72 3.13 -8.78 8.19
N PHE A 73 3.03 -9.46 7.06
CA PHE A 73 2.57 -8.89 5.81
C PHE A 73 1.43 -9.71 5.25
N ASP A 74 0.24 -9.14 5.32
CA ASP A 74 -0.96 -9.68 4.69
C ASP A 74 -1.07 -9.21 3.24
N MET A 75 -1.98 -9.83 2.51
CA MET A 75 -2.28 -9.45 1.13
C MET A 75 -2.93 -8.06 1.10
N VAL A 76 -2.43 -7.19 0.23
CA VAL A 76 -2.97 -5.85 0.01
C VAL A 76 -3.76 -5.85 -1.30
N SER A 77 -4.97 -5.30 -1.28
CA SER A 77 -5.83 -5.18 -2.47
C SER A 77 -5.99 -3.72 -2.89
N ILE A 78 -6.31 -3.51 -4.17
CA ILE A 78 -6.64 -2.17 -4.71
C ILE A 78 -7.91 -1.62 -4.05
N LYS A 79 -8.82 -2.49 -3.61
CA LYS A 79 -10.03 -2.10 -2.89
C LYS A 79 -9.69 -1.29 -1.63
N MET A 80 -8.68 -1.71 -0.87
CA MET A 80 -8.21 -0.97 0.31
C MET A 80 -7.73 0.44 -0.04
N ALA A 81 -7.06 0.62 -1.19
CA ALA A 81 -6.64 1.94 -1.65
C ALA A 81 -7.83 2.83 -2.01
N LYS A 82 -8.87 2.26 -2.65
CA LYS A 82 -10.13 2.97 -2.95
C LYS A 82 -10.85 3.41 -1.67
N GLU A 83 -11.00 2.51 -0.70
CA GLU A 83 -11.64 2.79 0.60
C GLU A 83 -10.92 3.89 1.38
N GLN A 84 -9.61 3.97 1.21
CA GLN A 84 -8.77 5.03 1.81
C GLN A 84 -8.70 6.30 0.97
N SER A 85 -9.48 6.39 -0.11
CA SER A 85 -9.46 7.54 -1.05
C SER A 85 -8.06 7.86 -1.58
N ALA A 86 -7.19 6.85 -1.67
CA ALA A 86 -5.86 7.00 -2.23
C ALA A 86 -5.94 7.09 -3.77
N SER A 87 -5.04 7.88 -4.35
CA SER A 87 -4.90 7.93 -5.82
C SER A 87 -4.53 6.54 -6.33
N LEU A 88 -5.22 6.05 -7.36
CA LEU A 88 -4.94 4.75 -7.96
C LEU A 88 -3.70 4.75 -8.87
N ASN A 89 -3.01 5.88 -8.97
CA ASN A 89 -1.75 5.95 -9.71
C ASN A 89 -0.72 4.99 -9.07
N PRO A 90 -0.16 4.03 -9.83
CA PRO A 90 0.81 3.05 -9.33
C PRO A 90 1.97 3.67 -8.56
N SER A 91 2.48 4.83 -9.02
CA SER A 91 3.57 5.55 -8.34
C SER A 91 3.21 6.08 -6.94
N LYS A 92 1.91 6.18 -6.63
CA LYS A 92 1.41 6.71 -5.34
C LYS A 92 0.97 5.63 -4.37
N ILE A 93 0.63 4.44 -4.87
CA ILE A 93 0.17 3.30 -4.05
C ILE A 93 1.18 2.16 -3.96
N SER A 94 2.28 2.23 -4.73
CA SER A 94 3.38 1.26 -4.64
C SER A 94 4.44 1.73 -3.64
N GLY A 95 4.95 0.78 -2.86
CA GLY A 95 6.10 1.00 -2.00
C GLY A 95 7.43 0.89 -2.75
N ASN A 96 8.54 1.20 -2.07
CA ASN A 96 9.90 1.08 -2.63
C ASN A 96 10.23 -0.34 -3.10
N CYS A 97 9.54 -1.35 -2.60
CA CYS A 97 9.68 -2.75 -3.03
C CYS A 97 8.90 -3.09 -4.31
N GLY A 98 8.26 -2.12 -4.97
CA GLY A 98 7.44 -2.32 -6.18
C GLY A 98 6.08 -2.98 -5.94
N ARG A 99 5.76 -3.40 -4.72
CA ARG A 99 4.44 -3.95 -4.34
C ARG A 99 3.55 -2.87 -3.76
N LEU A 100 2.24 -3.13 -3.67
CA LEU A 100 1.31 -2.23 -2.98
C LEU A 100 1.80 -1.94 -1.55
N MET A 101 1.61 -0.69 -1.10
CA MET A 101 2.06 -0.24 0.21
C MET A 101 1.41 -1.05 1.34
N CYS A 102 2.22 -1.63 2.21
CA CYS A 102 1.76 -2.42 3.35
C CYS A 102 0.96 -1.61 4.38
N CYS A 103 1.15 -0.29 4.45
CA CYS A 103 0.36 0.59 5.32
C CYS A 103 -1.12 0.62 4.92
N LEU A 104 -1.47 0.38 3.65
CA LEU A 104 -2.87 0.28 3.22
C LEU A 104 -3.62 -0.81 4.00
N LYS A 105 -3.01 -1.98 4.18
CA LYS A 105 -3.58 -3.06 5.00
C LYS A 105 -3.54 -2.73 6.49
N TYR A 106 -2.44 -2.16 6.95
CA TYR A 106 -2.27 -1.80 8.36
C TYR A 106 -3.32 -0.79 8.86
N GLU A 107 -3.69 0.15 8.01
CA GLU A 107 -4.66 1.20 8.34
C GLU A 107 -6.11 0.84 7.97
N GLU A 108 -6.35 -0.28 7.27
CA GLU A 108 -7.64 -0.68 6.72
C GLU A 108 -8.77 -0.67 7.77
N GLU A 109 -8.53 -1.26 8.94
CA GLU A 109 -9.54 -1.37 10.00
C GLU A 109 -10.03 -0.01 10.48
N VAL A 110 -9.11 0.95 10.63
CA VAL A 110 -9.42 2.31 11.07
C VAL A 110 -10.27 3.03 10.03
N TYR A 111 -9.93 2.88 8.73
CA TYR A 111 -10.71 3.48 7.65
C TYR A 111 -12.10 2.83 7.54
N ALA A 112 -12.18 1.50 7.62
CA ALA A 112 -13.44 0.77 7.55
C ALA A 112 -14.39 1.13 8.72
N GLU A 113 -13.86 1.31 9.93
CA GLU A 113 -14.67 1.74 11.08
C GLU A 113 -15.21 3.16 10.88
N LYS A 114 -14.36 4.09 10.43
CA LYS A 114 -14.77 5.46 10.18
C LYS A 114 -15.73 5.58 9.02
N ALA A 115 -15.50 4.86 7.93
CA ALA A 115 -16.37 4.87 6.75
C ALA A 115 -17.83 4.47 7.08
N LYS A 116 -18.06 3.60 8.07
CA LYS A 116 -19.41 3.23 8.51
C LYS A 116 -20.21 4.41 9.10
N ARG A 117 -19.53 5.44 9.56
CA ARG A 117 -20.15 6.64 10.20
C ARG A 117 -20.28 7.82 9.23
N LEU A 118 -19.69 7.71 8.05
CA LEU A 118 -19.60 8.78 7.07
C LEU A 118 -20.59 8.55 5.93
N PRO A 119 -21.26 9.59 5.41
CA PRO A 119 -22.06 9.47 4.21
C PRO A 119 -21.17 9.16 3.00
N LYS A 120 -21.71 8.39 2.07
CA LYS A 120 -21.02 8.03 0.83
C LYS A 120 -20.97 9.21 -0.15
N ILE A 121 -20.04 9.15 -1.09
CA ILE A 121 -19.96 10.11 -2.21
C ILE A 121 -21.27 10.00 -3.02
N GLY A 122 -21.87 11.13 -3.39
CA GLY A 122 -23.19 11.18 -4.04
C GLY A 122 -24.38 11.18 -3.06
N ALA A 123 -24.16 11.07 -1.75
CA ALA A 123 -25.23 11.21 -0.78
C ALA A 123 -25.77 12.64 -0.73
N ILE A 124 -27.06 12.77 -0.48
CA ILE A 124 -27.72 14.07 -0.31
C ILE A 124 -27.76 14.40 1.17
N VAL A 125 -27.13 15.53 1.52
CA VAL A 125 -27.01 16.01 2.91
C VAL A 125 -27.64 17.39 3.07
N LYS A 126 -28.15 17.67 4.25
CA LYS A 126 -28.68 18.97 4.63
C LYS A 126 -27.74 19.63 5.64
N SER A 127 -27.37 20.87 5.38
CA SER A 127 -26.62 21.74 6.27
C SER A 127 -27.42 23.01 6.60
N GLU A 128 -26.85 23.91 7.35
CA GLU A 128 -27.42 25.24 7.60
C GLU A 128 -27.60 26.06 6.31
N GLU A 129 -26.83 25.78 5.28
CA GLU A 129 -26.82 26.48 3.97
C GLU A 129 -27.81 25.90 2.97
N GLY A 130 -28.43 24.77 3.30
CA GLY A 130 -29.37 24.11 2.40
C GLY A 130 -29.06 22.64 2.16
N THR A 131 -29.63 22.12 1.07
CA THR A 131 -29.43 20.74 0.64
C THR A 131 -28.35 20.68 -0.43
N GLY A 132 -27.37 19.78 -0.28
CA GLY A 132 -26.28 19.62 -1.22
C GLY A 132 -25.89 18.16 -1.41
N GLU A 133 -25.06 17.91 -2.40
CA GLU A 133 -24.54 16.59 -2.75
C GLU A 133 -23.09 16.42 -2.26
N VAL A 134 -22.77 15.28 -1.67
CA VAL A 134 -21.42 14.94 -1.23
C VAL A 134 -20.52 14.62 -2.43
N VAL A 135 -19.46 15.41 -2.61
CA VAL A 135 -18.48 15.23 -3.70
C VAL A 135 -17.24 14.48 -3.26
N SER A 136 -16.76 14.75 -2.04
CA SER A 136 -15.60 14.06 -1.50
C SER A 136 -15.66 13.97 0.01
N VAL A 137 -15.05 12.92 0.57
CA VAL A 137 -15.01 12.63 2.00
C VAL A 137 -13.56 12.46 2.44
N GLU A 138 -13.12 13.26 3.39
CA GLU A 138 -11.83 13.11 4.07
C GLU A 138 -12.03 12.25 5.32
N THR A 139 -11.95 10.92 5.17
CA THR A 139 -12.36 9.94 6.18
C THR A 139 -11.70 10.15 7.55
N LEU A 140 -10.39 10.39 7.60
CA LEU A 140 -9.66 10.53 8.87
C LEU A 140 -10.01 11.81 9.62
N LYS A 141 -10.25 12.90 8.88
CA LYS A 141 -10.60 14.21 9.45
C LYS A 141 -12.09 14.37 9.70
N GLU A 142 -12.91 13.44 9.21
CA GLU A 142 -14.37 13.49 9.26
C GLU A 142 -14.93 14.80 8.64
N VAL A 143 -14.27 15.24 7.54
CA VAL A 143 -14.66 16.46 6.81
C VAL A 143 -15.20 16.05 5.44
N ILE A 144 -16.34 16.62 5.09
CA ILE A 144 -17.05 16.34 3.85
C ILE A 144 -17.07 17.60 3.00
N ARG A 145 -16.82 17.45 1.71
CA ARG A 145 -17.00 18.50 0.73
C ARG A 145 -18.35 18.33 0.05
N VAL A 146 -19.20 19.31 0.24
CA VAL A 146 -20.58 19.32 -0.30
C VAL A 146 -20.66 20.32 -1.43
N LYS A 147 -21.36 19.94 -2.49
CA LYS A 147 -21.70 20.75 -3.65
C LYS A 147 -23.12 21.28 -3.44
N TYR A 148 -23.27 22.58 -3.49
CA TYR A 148 -24.55 23.27 -3.44
C TYR A 148 -24.87 23.87 -4.80
N GLN A 149 -26.14 23.84 -5.19
CA GLN A 149 -26.66 24.54 -6.36
C GLN A 149 -27.60 25.66 -5.89
N ASP A 150 -27.26 26.90 -6.27
CA ASP A 150 -28.12 28.06 -6.05
C ASP A 150 -28.42 28.71 -7.42
N GLY A 151 -29.55 28.29 -8.02
CA GLY A 151 -29.89 28.64 -9.41
C GLY A 151 -28.89 28.06 -10.40
N ASP A 152 -28.19 28.92 -11.15
CA ASP A 152 -27.16 28.54 -12.14
C ASP A 152 -25.75 28.46 -11.53
N ASP A 153 -25.54 28.95 -10.32
CA ASP A 153 -24.25 28.93 -9.65
C ASP A 153 -24.04 27.67 -8.82
N THR A 154 -22.82 27.12 -8.91
CA THR A 154 -22.41 25.95 -8.14
C THR A 154 -21.26 26.31 -7.21
N PHE A 155 -21.42 26.10 -5.93
CA PHE A 155 -20.34 26.33 -4.97
C PHE A 155 -20.05 25.10 -4.11
N TYR A 156 -18.83 25.02 -3.60
CA TYR A 156 -18.35 23.90 -2.80
C TYR A 156 -17.93 24.38 -1.41
N LYS A 157 -18.41 23.71 -0.38
CA LYS A 157 -18.02 24.01 0.99
C LYS A 157 -17.64 22.76 1.76
N LYS A 158 -16.72 22.92 2.72
CA LYS A 158 -16.31 21.84 3.62
C LYS A 158 -17.08 21.97 4.93
N HIS A 159 -17.65 20.84 5.37
CA HIS A 159 -18.37 20.72 6.64
C HIS A 159 -17.85 19.55 7.44
N ASN A 160 -17.96 19.64 8.77
CA ASN A 160 -17.76 18.47 9.62
C ASN A 160 -19.00 17.57 9.54
N VAL A 161 -18.80 16.27 9.66
CA VAL A 161 -19.89 15.27 9.64
C VAL A 161 -20.94 15.56 10.70
N LYS A 162 -20.53 16.10 11.85
CA LYS A 162 -21.41 16.42 12.98
C LYS A 162 -22.45 17.51 12.68
N ASP A 163 -22.16 18.36 11.72
CA ASP A 163 -22.98 19.52 11.34
C ASP A 163 -23.93 19.20 10.16
N LEU A 164 -23.95 17.95 9.71
CA LEU A 164 -24.70 17.51 8.55
C LEU A 164 -25.75 16.47 8.91
N ILE A 165 -26.92 16.59 8.29
CA ILE A 165 -28.00 15.59 8.37
C ILE A 165 -28.08 14.87 7.04
N VAL A 166 -27.86 13.56 7.03
CA VAL A 166 -28.00 12.72 5.82
C VAL A 166 -29.48 12.52 5.53
N ILE A 167 -29.92 12.99 4.34
CA ILE A 167 -31.31 12.81 3.89
C ILE A 167 -31.45 11.52 3.11
N LYS A 168 -30.50 11.27 2.19
CA LYS A 168 -30.49 10.08 1.33
C LYS A 168 -29.03 9.64 1.15
N ASP A 169 -28.73 8.40 1.53
CA ASP A 169 -27.42 7.81 1.29
C ASP A 169 -27.34 7.26 -0.14
N ALA A 170 -26.16 7.36 -0.74
CA ALA A 170 -25.93 6.81 -2.07
C ALA A 170 -25.87 5.28 -2.01
N GLN A 171 -26.46 4.61 -2.99
CA GLN A 171 -26.28 3.17 -3.18
C GLN A 171 -24.83 2.89 -3.58
N GLU A 172 -24.33 1.70 -3.21
CA GLU A 172 -23.00 1.27 -3.65
C GLU A 172 -23.03 1.05 -5.17
N ASP A 173 -22.55 2.03 -5.92
CA ASP A 173 -22.19 1.80 -7.31
C ASP A 173 -20.74 1.25 -7.31
N ASP A 174 -20.60 -0.04 -7.61
CA ASP A 174 -19.31 -0.70 -7.90
C ASP A 174 -18.63 -0.16 -9.18
N SER A 175 -19.20 0.88 -9.80
CA SER A 175 -18.84 1.40 -11.09
C SER A 175 -17.81 2.54 -11.10
N ILE A 176 -16.86 2.57 -10.16
CA ILE A 176 -15.63 3.29 -10.43
C ILE A 176 -14.68 2.31 -11.13
N VAL A 177 -15.00 2.06 -12.39
CA VAL A 177 -14.15 1.34 -13.33
C VAL A 177 -12.81 2.05 -13.41
N ALA A 178 -11.74 1.30 -13.31
CA ALA A 178 -10.41 1.78 -13.65
C ALA A 178 -10.44 2.34 -15.07
N GLU A 179 -10.13 3.62 -15.24
CA GLU A 179 -10.21 4.28 -16.55
C GLU A 179 -9.15 3.82 -17.56
N ASN A 180 -8.19 2.95 -17.15
CA ASN A 180 -7.21 2.39 -18.07
C ASN A 180 -6.86 0.94 -17.72
N GLU A 181 -7.04 0.02 -18.66
CA GLU A 181 -6.60 -1.39 -18.57
C GLU A 181 -5.07 -1.51 -18.44
N GLU A 182 -4.29 -0.54 -18.89
CA GLU A 182 -2.83 -0.50 -18.78
C GLU A 182 -2.36 -0.31 -17.33
N ASP A 183 -3.12 0.42 -16.51
CA ASP A 183 -2.82 0.59 -15.08
C ASP A 183 -3.07 -0.71 -14.27
N LEU A 184 -4.01 -1.53 -14.70
CA LEU A 184 -4.31 -2.83 -14.11
C LEU A 184 -3.20 -3.87 -14.36
N ALA A 185 -2.59 -3.86 -15.54
CA ALA A 185 -1.51 -4.79 -15.88
C ALA A 185 -0.26 -4.57 -15.00
N CYS A 186 0.06 -3.31 -14.69
CA CYS A 186 1.15 -2.96 -13.77
C CYS A 186 0.88 -3.41 -12.33
N LEU A 187 -0.39 -3.42 -11.91
CA LEU A 187 -0.80 -3.82 -10.56
C LEU A 187 -0.84 -5.34 -10.35
N LEU A 188 -1.07 -6.12 -11.41
CA LEU A 188 -1.00 -7.59 -11.37
C LEU A 188 0.42 -8.10 -11.07
N TYR A 189 1.46 -7.32 -11.45
CA TYR A 189 2.86 -7.66 -11.13
C TYR A 189 3.21 -7.49 -9.64
N THR A 190 2.35 -6.83 -8.86
CA THR A 190 2.54 -6.61 -7.43
C THR A 190 1.94 -7.69 -6.52
N SER A 191 1.40 -8.78 -7.09
CA SER A 191 0.89 -9.92 -6.31
C SER A 191 2.02 -10.57 -5.49
N PRO A 192 1.75 -11.01 -4.25
CA PRO A 192 2.76 -11.73 -3.47
C PRO A 192 3.21 -12.98 -4.23
N SER A 193 4.51 -13.20 -4.28
CA SER A 193 5.05 -14.42 -4.85
C SER A 193 4.58 -15.63 -4.01
N PRO A 194 4.40 -16.82 -4.60
CA PRO A 194 4.03 -18.03 -3.85
C PRO A 194 4.92 -18.33 -2.64
N ARG A 195 6.14 -17.80 -2.62
CA ARG A 195 7.10 -17.96 -1.52
C ARG A 195 6.87 -17.02 -0.33
N ASP A 196 6.09 -15.96 -0.49
CA ASP A 196 5.74 -15.06 0.62
C ASP A 196 4.59 -15.64 1.48
N THR A 197 3.79 -16.57 0.90
CA THR A 197 2.69 -17.26 1.59
C THR A 197 3.13 -18.49 2.39
N GLU A 198 4.32 -19.04 2.11
CA GLU A 198 4.84 -20.23 2.81
C GLU A 198 5.55 -19.92 4.14
N ARG A 199 5.61 -18.66 4.57
CA ARG A 199 6.26 -18.21 5.82
C ARG A 199 5.29 -17.69 6.89
N SER A 200 4.01 -18.03 6.79
CA SER A 200 3.03 -17.79 7.87
C SER A 200 2.99 -18.98 8.82
#